data_7c5b054a2649c9e77c2451894763301d
#
_entry.id   7c5b054a2649c9e77c2451894763301d
#
_cell.length_a   1.000
_cell.length_b   1.000
_cell.length_c   1.000
_cell.angle_alpha   90.00
_cell.angle_beta   90.00
_cell.angle_gamma   90.00
#
_symmetry.space_group_name_H-M   'P 1'
#
loop_
_entity.id
_entity.type
_entity.pdbx_description
1 polymer ?
#
loop_
_entity_poly.entity_id
_entity_poly.type
_entity_poly.pdbx_seq_one_letter_code
_entity_poly.pdbx_strand_id
1 'polypeptide(L)'
;MYTGTIRPGVHKTEAEHRQDICVAGQWLRERGFVPATDGNLSLRLDERHILTTPTSVNKGMMEPDDLIVTGLDGKKITGHGEPSSELGMHLLIYRCRPDIHAVCHAHPPVATGFAAAGVSLNKAILCEAVFSLGAVPAAPYALPGTPALSAALEPYVHGHDAILMGNHGVVAYGTDLFSAFFRMESVEQIARVTLVTEVLGKQNLLTSSNVAEILALRARAGVGPPSTANSQPIVTCDANDTERITLTRQELDALIDEALRNQRSRH
;
A
#
# COMPACT_ATOMS: atom_id res chain seq x y z
N MET A 1 7.50 26.40 5.04
CA MET A 1 6.11 26.17 4.57
C MET A 1 6.15 25.87 3.10
N TYR A 2 5.72 24.67 2.67
CA TYR A 2 5.68 24.29 1.25
C TYR A 2 4.67 25.17 0.53
N THR A 3 5.14 25.94 -0.44
CA THR A 3 4.31 26.85 -1.26
C THR A 3 4.03 26.29 -2.66
N GLY A 4 4.49 25.06 -2.95
CA GLY A 4 4.30 24.39 -4.23
C GLY A 4 2.84 24.02 -4.43
N THR A 5 2.28 24.35 -5.58
CA THR A 5 0.94 23.95 -5.97
C THR A 5 1.00 22.54 -6.52
N ILE A 6 0.30 21.59 -5.88
CA ILE A 6 0.06 20.24 -6.42
C ILE A 6 -0.88 20.41 -7.62
N ARG A 7 -0.34 20.52 -8.82
CA ARG A 7 -1.12 20.61 -10.05
C ARG A 7 -0.80 19.40 -10.92
N PRO A 8 -1.75 18.51 -11.18
CA PRO A 8 -1.57 17.45 -12.18
C PRO A 8 -1.28 18.05 -13.56
N GLY A 9 -0.32 17.47 -14.29
CA GLY A 9 -0.08 17.80 -15.69
C GLY A 9 0.88 18.98 -15.97
N VAL A 10 1.51 19.57 -14.95
CA VAL A 10 2.58 20.54 -15.16
C VAL A 10 3.92 19.80 -15.31
N HIS A 11 4.62 19.99 -16.42
CA HIS A 11 6.00 19.48 -16.59
C HIS A 11 6.90 20.18 -15.57
N LYS A 12 7.31 19.42 -14.53
CA LYS A 12 8.27 19.87 -13.52
C LYS A 12 9.70 19.62 -14.00
N THR A 13 10.60 20.51 -13.63
CA THR A 13 12.04 20.32 -13.78
C THR A 13 12.56 19.26 -12.81
N GLU A 14 13.75 18.69 -13.08
CA GLU A 14 14.40 17.79 -12.15
C GLU A 14 14.61 18.44 -10.78
N ALA A 15 14.96 19.72 -10.72
CA ALA A 15 15.14 20.45 -9.46
C ALA A 15 13.85 20.53 -8.64
N GLU A 16 12.69 20.74 -9.28
CA GLU A 16 11.38 20.72 -8.61
C GLU A 16 11.03 19.31 -8.14
N HIS A 17 11.34 18.26 -8.89
CA HIS A 17 11.15 16.88 -8.48
C HIS A 17 12.02 16.51 -7.27
N ARG A 18 13.26 16.98 -7.22
CA ARG A 18 14.16 16.80 -6.08
C ARG A 18 13.58 17.44 -4.81
N GLN A 19 13.09 18.67 -4.93
CA GLN A 19 12.43 19.35 -3.83
C GLN A 19 11.16 18.62 -3.35
N ASP A 20 10.34 18.15 -4.27
CA ASP A 20 9.12 17.38 -3.92
C ASP A 20 9.45 16.10 -3.14
N ILE A 21 10.49 15.36 -3.54
CA ILE A 21 10.92 14.14 -2.81
C ILE A 21 11.37 14.48 -1.40
N CYS A 22 12.12 15.57 -1.21
CA CYS A 22 12.53 16.01 0.13
C CYS A 22 11.30 16.37 0.98
N VAL A 23 10.33 17.08 0.43
CA VAL A 23 9.07 17.42 1.10
C VAL A 23 8.28 16.15 1.47
N ALA A 24 8.14 15.20 0.55
CA ALA A 24 7.44 13.93 0.83
C ALA A 24 8.19 13.12 1.90
N GLY A 25 9.52 13.09 1.88
CA GLY A 25 10.35 12.46 2.89
C GLY A 25 10.15 13.08 4.28
N GLN A 26 10.10 14.41 4.35
CA GLN A 26 9.80 15.15 5.59
C GLN A 26 8.39 14.78 6.12
N TRP A 27 7.37 14.75 5.26
CA TRP A 27 6.01 14.36 5.67
C TRP A 27 5.94 12.92 6.16
N LEU A 28 6.63 11.98 5.49
CA LEU A 28 6.72 10.60 5.99
C LEU A 28 7.35 10.53 7.39
N ARG A 29 8.40 11.33 7.63
CA ARG A 29 9.05 11.41 8.94
C ARG A 29 8.14 12.01 10.01
N GLU A 30 7.48 13.11 9.71
CA GLU A 30 6.55 13.80 10.62
C GLU A 30 5.38 12.91 11.04
N ARG A 31 4.90 12.03 10.14
CA ARG A 31 3.85 11.04 10.41
C ARG A 31 4.35 9.80 11.16
N GLY A 32 5.66 9.67 11.36
CA GLY A 32 6.26 8.49 11.98
C GLY A 32 6.24 7.25 11.09
N PHE A 33 6.20 7.42 9.76
CA PHE A 33 6.18 6.31 8.82
C PHE A 33 7.57 5.81 8.43
N VAL A 34 8.60 6.60 8.66
CA VAL A 34 10.01 6.27 8.34
C VAL A 34 10.90 6.53 9.56
N PRO A 35 10.97 5.60 10.52
CA PRO A 35 11.92 5.70 11.63
C PRO A 35 13.36 5.58 11.12
N ALA A 36 14.31 6.19 11.82
CA ALA A 36 15.74 6.15 11.51
C ALA A 36 16.04 6.47 10.03
N THR A 37 16.52 5.50 9.27
CA THR A 37 16.85 5.62 7.83
C THR A 37 15.93 4.80 6.92
N ASP A 38 14.85 4.28 7.47
CA ASP A 38 13.90 3.41 6.77
C ASP A 38 13.15 4.14 5.65
N GLY A 39 12.50 3.32 4.81
CA GLY A 39 11.70 3.78 3.68
C GLY A 39 12.52 4.36 2.54
N ASN A 40 11.89 4.53 1.42
CA ASN A 40 12.48 5.12 0.22
C ASN A 40 11.42 5.64 -0.74
N LEU A 41 11.80 6.61 -1.53
CA LEU A 41 10.97 7.24 -2.55
C LEU A 41 11.69 7.19 -3.89
N SER A 42 10.95 7.02 -4.96
CA SER A 42 11.47 7.23 -6.30
C SER A 42 10.42 7.86 -7.22
N LEU A 43 10.92 8.50 -8.26
CA LEU A 43 10.13 9.18 -9.27
C LEU A 43 10.75 8.96 -10.65
N ARG A 44 9.91 8.66 -11.64
CA ARG A 44 10.31 8.58 -13.04
C ARG A 44 10.49 10.01 -13.61
N LEU A 45 11.72 10.39 -13.98
CA LEU A 45 11.99 11.67 -14.62
C LEU A 45 11.59 11.67 -16.10
N ASP A 46 11.89 10.56 -16.78
CA ASP A 46 11.57 10.30 -18.18
C ASP A 46 11.54 8.78 -18.45
N GLU A 47 11.54 8.38 -19.74
CA GLU A 47 11.52 6.98 -20.17
C GLU A 47 12.74 6.16 -19.75
N ARG A 48 13.83 6.79 -19.31
CA ARG A 48 15.14 6.16 -19.04
C ARG A 48 15.66 6.41 -17.64
N HIS A 49 15.21 7.47 -16.97
CA HIS A 49 15.80 7.97 -15.74
C HIS A 49 14.82 7.92 -14.57
N ILE A 50 15.32 7.45 -13.46
CA ILE A 50 14.62 7.40 -12.17
C ILE A 50 15.40 8.24 -11.17
N LEU A 51 14.73 9.20 -10.54
CA LEU A 51 15.22 9.90 -9.36
C LEU A 51 14.84 9.11 -8.12
N THR A 52 15.80 8.81 -7.24
CA THR A 52 15.59 7.98 -6.06
C THR A 52 16.32 8.51 -4.84
N THR A 53 15.81 8.16 -3.66
CA THR A 53 16.46 8.46 -2.39
C THR A 53 17.71 7.61 -2.18
N PRO A 54 18.75 8.15 -1.52
CA PRO A 54 19.93 7.38 -1.14
C PRO A 54 19.63 6.36 -0.04
N THR A 55 20.48 5.32 0.04
CA THR A 55 20.49 4.39 1.18
C THR A 55 21.04 5.06 2.44
N SER A 56 20.63 4.56 3.61
CA SER A 56 21.16 4.95 4.92
C SER A 56 21.02 6.45 5.28
N VAL A 57 20.14 7.19 4.61
CA VAL A 57 19.84 8.60 4.90
C VAL A 57 18.44 8.72 5.51
N ASN A 58 18.29 9.55 6.55
CA ASN A 58 16.99 9.85 7.13
C ASN A 58 16.14 10.65 6.15
N LYS A 59 14.95 10.15 5.81
CA LYS A 59 14.12 10.72 4.75
C LYS A 59 13.58 12.12 5.06
N GLY A 60 13.46 12.46 6.35
CA GLY A 60 13.06 13.81 6.78
C GLY A 60 14.19 14.83 6.86
N MET A 61 15.43 14.43 6.55
CA MET A 61 16.63 15.29 6.63
C MET A 61 17.38 15.38 5.29
N MET A 62 16.80 14.84 4.21
CA MET A 62 17.41 14.89 2.89
C MET A 62 17.39 16.29 2.30
N GLU A 63 18.47 16.62 1.64
CA GLU A 63 18.59 17.78 0.77
C GLU A 63 18.45 17.35 -0.71
N PRO A 64 18.06 18.26 -1.63
CA PRO A 64 17.90 17.91 -3.06
C PRO A 64 19.14 17.29 -3.70
N ASP A 65 20.33 17.66 -3.26
CA ASP A 65 21.61 17.17 -3.78
C ASP A 65 21.96 15.75 -3.30
N ASP A 66 21.28 15.24 -2.25
CA ASP A 66 21.44 13.87 -1.79
C ASP A 66 20.82 12.85 -2.76
N LEU A 67 19.85 13.30 -3.57
CA LEU A 67 19.09 12.40 -4.43
C LEU A 67 19.91 11.92 -5.62
N ILE A 68 19.66 10.68 -6.02
CA ILE A 68 20.44 9.94 -7.00
C ILE A 68 19.59 9.71 -8.25
N VAL A 69 20.18 9.93 -9.43
CA VAL A 69 19.60 9.52 -10.71
C VAL A 69 20.17 8.17 -11.11
N THR A 70 19.27 7.24 -11.44
CA THR A 70 19.61 5.90 -11.94
C THR A 70 18.94 5.65 -13.29
N GLY A 71 19.46 4.70 -14.05
CA GLY A 71 18.76 4.12 -15.18
C GLY A 71 17.66 3.13 -14.73
N LEU A 72 16.82 2.71 -15.68
CA LEU A 72 15.85 1.61 -15.46
C LEU A 72 16.53 0.24 -15.23
N ASP A 73 17.82 0.12 -15.48
CA ASP A 73 18.64 -1.03 -15.13
C ASP A 73 19.18 -0.96 -13.68
N GLY A 74 18.87 0.12 -12.97
CA GLY A 74 19.30 0.36 -11.58
C GLY A 74 20.70 0.92 -11.44
N LYS A 75 21.44 1.15 -12.54
CA LYS A 75 22.78 1.72 -12.49
C LYS A 75 22.73 3.20 -12.19
N LYS A 76 23.54 3.64 -11.25
CA LYS A 76 23.70 5.05 -10.93
C LYS A 76 24.29 5.83 -12.12
N ILE A 77 23.66 6.96 -12.41
CA ILE A 77 24.09 7.90 -13.46
C ILE A 77 24.70 9.15 -12.82
N THR A 78 24.00 9.77 -11.86
CA THR A 78 24.48 10.95 -11.14
C THR A 78 24.07 10.89 -9.66
N GLY A 79 24.68 11.74 -8.83
CA GLY A 79 24.40 11.86 -7.40
C GLY A 79 25.51 11.28 -6.52
N HIS A 80 25.49 11.64 -5.24
CA HIS A 80 26.45 11.19 -4.23
C HIS A 80 25.90 9.97 -3.47
N GLY A 81 26.79 9.07 -3.03
CA GLY A 81 26.39 7.85 -2.31
C GLY A 81 25.80 6.76 -3.21
N GLU A 82 25.07 5.84 -2.63
CA GLU A 82 24.45 4.70 -3.32
C GLU A 82 22.92 4.81 -3.28
N PRO A 83 22.21 4.40 -4.35
CA PRO A 83 20.76 4.36 -4.34
C PRO A 83 20.24 3.40 -3.28
N SER A 84 18.97 3.53 -2.90
CA SER A 84 18.33 2.61 -1.97
C SER A 84 18.57 1.15 -2.36
N SER A 85 18.89 0.31 -1.38
CA SER A 85 19.04 -1.15 -1.56
C SER A 85 17.78 -1.81 -2.10
N GLU A 86 16.62 -1.16 -1.95
CA GLU A 86 15.33 -1.66 -2.40
C GLU A 86 14.88 -1.08 -3.75
N LEU A 87 15.77 -0.38 -4.46
CA LEU A 87 15.48 0.17 -5.78
C LEU A 87 14.95 -0.91 -6.75
N GLY A 88 15.41 -2.17 -6.62
CA GLY A 88 14.93 -3.28 -7.45
C GLY A 88 13.41 -3.48 -7.40
N MET A 89 12.77 -3.29 -6.23
CA MET A 89 11.32 -3.31 -6.06
C MET A 89 10.65 -2.16 -6.84
N HIS A 90 11.19 -0.96 -6.77
CA HIS A 90 10.65 0.19 -7.53
C HIS A 90 10.75 -0.03 -9.03
N LEU A 91 11.88 -0.55 -9.50
CA LEU A 91 12.07 -0.86 -10.91
C LEU A 91 11.14 -1.97 -11.42
N LEU A 92 10.82 -2.97 -10.58
CA LEU A 92 9.77 -3.94 -10.89
C LEU A 92 8.44 -3.23 -11.16
N ILE A 93 8.00 -2.37 -10.21
CA ILE A 93 6.73 -1.65 -10.33
C ILE A 93 6.70 -0.82 -11.61
N TYR A 94 7.76 -0.08 -11.92
CA TYR A 94 7.84 0.71 -13.16
C TYR A 94 7.80 -0.14 -14.43
N ARG A 95 8.35 -1.35 -14.41
CA ARG A 95 8.27 -2.27 -15.56
C ARG A 95 6.88 -2.86 -15.75
N CYS A 96 6.24 -3.27 -14.65
CA CYS A 96 4.90 -3.87 -14.68
C CYS A 96 3.80 -2.85 -14.94
N ARG A 97 4.01 -1.57 -14.55
CA ARG A 97 3.01 -0.50 -14.57
C ARG A 97 3.57 0.75 -15.24
N PRO A 98 3.49 0.83 -16.59
CA PRO A 98 3.97 2.03 -17.32
C PRO A 98 3.22 3.33 -16.96
N ASP A 99 2.00 3.22 -16.43
CA ASP A 99 1.18 4.32 -15.93
C ASP A 99 1.69 4.89 -14.60
N ILE A 100 2.58 4.20 -13.90
CA ILE A 100 3.14 4.63 -12.62
C ILE A 100 4.39 5.47 -12.83
N HIS A 101 4.39 6.64 -12.19
CA HIS A 101 5.50 7.59 -12.24
C HIS A 101 6.19 7.78 -10.89
N ALA A 102 5.61 7.30 -9.78
CA ALA A 102 6.25 7.38 -8.48
C ALA A 102 5.94 6.18 -7.59
N VAL A 103 6.90 5.83 -6.74
CA VAL A 103 6.81 4.75 -5.75
C VAL A 103 7.22 5.31 -4.39
N CYS A 104 6.42 5.00 -3.38
CA CYS A 104 6.63 5.33 -1.98
C CYS A 104 6.65 4.05 -1.15
N HIS A 105 7.77 3.75 -0.52
CA HIS A 105 7.89 2.68 0.46
C HIS A 105 8.14 3.26 1.84
N ALA A 106 7.39 2.78 2.82
CA ALA A 106 7.47 3.21 4.21
C ALA A 106 6.98 2.11 5.18
N HIS A 107 7.15 2.35 6.48
CA HIS A 107 6.74 1.45 7.56
C HIS A 107 5.68 2.11 8.46
N PRO A 108 4.50 2.51 7.94
CA PRO A 108 3.45 3.09 8.76
C PRO A 108 3.01 2.08 9.83
N PRO A 109 2.97 2.46 11.13
CA PRO A 109 2.99 1.49 12.23
C PRO A 109 1.85 0.48 12.23
N VAL A 110 0.60 0.93 12.00
CA VAL A 110 -0.56 0.01 12.06
C VAL A 110 -0.63 -0.86 10.80
N ALA A 111 -0.42 -0.29 9.62
CA ALA A 111 -0.39 -1.06 8.38
C ALA A 111 0.76 -2.08 8.36
N THR A 112 1.94 -1.72 8.91
CA THR A 112 3.06 -2.65 9.10
C THR A 112 2.69 -3.78 10.08
N GLY A 113 1.87 -3.50 11.11
CA GLY A 113 1.30 -4.52 11.98
C GLY A 113 0.44 -5.53 11.22
N PHE A 114 -0.44 -5.06 10.33
CA PHE A 114 -1.21 -5.94 9.44
C PHE A 114 -0.31 -6.75 8.50
N ALA A 115 0.73 -6.13 7.92
CA ALA A 115 1.72 -6.82 7.11
C ALA A 115 2.44 -7.93 7.89
N ALA A 116 2.84 -7.66 9.13
CA ALA A 116 3.50 -8.64 10.01
C ALA A 116 2.55 -9.78 10.44
N ALA A 117 1.25 -9.49 10.55
CA ALA A 117 0.22 -10.50 10.82
C ALA A 117 -0.18 -11.29 9.56
N GLY A 118 0.28 -10.91 8.36
CA GLY A 118 -0.13 -11.53 7.09
C GLY A 118 -1.58 -11.25 6.72
N VAL A 119 -2.18 -10.17 7.25
CA VAL A 119 -3.60 -9.84 7.08
C VAL A 119 -3.76 -8.71 6.07
N SER A 120 -4.50 -8.98 5.00
CA SER A 120 -4.82 -7.98 3.97
C SER A 120 -5.84 -6.95 4.46
N LEU A 121 -5.78 -5.74 3.90
CA LEU A 121 -6.79 -4.70 4.11
C LEU A 121 -7.76 -4.70 2.92
N ASN A 122 -8.72 -5.62 2.93
CA ASN A 122 -9.65 -5.84 1.84
C ASN A 122 -11.13 -5.80 2.26
N LYS A 123 -11.43 -5.42 3.51
CA LYS A 123 -12.80 -5.26 3.98
C LYS A 123 -13.37 -3.90 3.59
N ALA A 124 -14.58 -3.87 3.07
CA ALA A 124 -15.27 -2.64 2.66
C ALA A 124 -15.80 -1.84 3.86
N ILE A 125 -14.91 -1.31 4.70
CA ILE A 125 -15.25 -0.57 5.93
C ILE A 125 -15.51 0.91 5.64
N LEU A 126 -14.73 1.52 4.74
CA LEU A 126 -14.80 2.94 4.38
C LEU A 126 -14.95 3.11 2.87
N CYS A 127 -15.89 3.96 2.44
CA CYS A 127 -16.10 4.25 1.03
C CYS A 127 -14.87 4.92 0.38
N GLU A 128 -14.18 5.81 1.10
CA GLU A 128 -12.96 6.47 0.63
C GLU A 128 -11.82 5.46 0.38
N ALA A 129 -11.71 4.43 1.22
CA ALA A 129 -10.70 3.39 1.03
C ALA A 129 -11.00 2.53 -0.21
N VAL A 130 -12.26 2.14 -0.41
CA VAL A 130 -12.70 1.42 -1.62
C VAL A 130 -12.44 2.27 -2.87
N PHE A 131 -12.72 3.57 -2.81
CA PHE A 131 -12.50 4.49 -3.93
C PHE A 131 -11.01 4.70 -4.23
N SER A 132 -10.19 4.99 -3.24
CA SER A 132 -8.77 5.37 -3.44
C SER A 132 -7.85 4.17 -3.65
N LEU A 133 -8.05 3.09 -2.88
CA LEU A 133 -7.16 1.93 -2.85
C LEU A 133 -7.78 0.67 -3.49
N GLY A 134 -9.09 0.46 -3.28
CA GLY A 134 -9.69 -0.86 -3.47
C GLY A 134 -9.26 -1.81 -2.34
N ALA A 135 -8.75 -2.98 -2.69
CA ALA A 135 -8.11 -3.89 -1.72
C ALA A 135 -6.60 -3.64 -1.64
N VAL A 136 -6.01 -3.83 -0.45
CA VAL A 136 -4.56 -3.82 -0.25
C VAL A 136 -4.12 -5.22 0.19
N PRO A 137 -3.51 -6.01 -0.71
CA PRO A 137 -3.11 -7.38 -0.42
C PRO A 137 -1.90 -7.44 0.51
N ALA A 138 -1.75 -8.56 1.24
CA ALA A 138 -0.54 -8.90 1.97
C ALA A 138 0.29 -9.89 1.14
N ALA A 139 1.45 -9.45 0.66
CA ALA A 139 2.42 -10.32 0.02
C ALA A 139 3.22 -11.11 1.06
N PRO A 140 3.72 -12.31 0.73
CA PRO A 140 4.53 -13.09 1.64
C PRO A 140 5.86 -12.38 1.95
N TYR A 141 6.47 -12.77 3.09
CA TYR A 141 7.80 -12.28 3.45
C TYR A 141 8.85 -12.64 2.39
N ALA A 142 9.69 -11.67 2.08
CA ALA A 142 10.93 -11.88 1.34
C ALA A 142 12.00 -10.91 1.86
N LEU A 143 13.27 -11.32 1.76
CA LEU A 143 14.39 -10.52 2.27
C LEU A 143 14.50 -9.19 1.49
N PRO A 144 14.43 -8.04 2.17
CA PRO A 144 14.58 -6.72 1.55
C PRO A 144 15.89 -6.58 0.78
N GLY A 145 15.89 -5.80 -0.30
CA GLY A 145 17.06 -5.57 -1.13
C GLY A 145 17.48 -6.75 -2.02
N THR A 146 16.69 -7.83 -2.09
CA THR A 146 16.98 -9.01 -2.92
C THR A 146 15.96 -9.18 -4.06
N PRO A 147 16.30 -9.93 -5.12
CA PRO A 147 15.34 -10.29 -6.18
C PRO A 147 14.12 -11.05 -5.65
N ALA A 148 14.23 -11.75 -4.52
CA ALA A 148 13.12 -12.46 -3.90
C ALA A 148 11.99 -11.51 -3.49
N LEU A 149 12.29 -10.28 -3.02
CA LEU A 149 11.28 -9.28 -2.72
C LEU A 149 10.48 -8.90 -3.97
N SER A 150 11.17 -8.63 -5.07
CA SER A 150 10.52 -8.33 -6.35
C SER A 150 9.60 -9.47 -6.80
N ALA A 151 10.09 -10.72 -6.74
CA ALA A 151 9.31 -11.90 -7.12
C ALA A 151 8.06 -12.10 -6.22
N ALA A 152 8.16 -11.79 -4.92
CA ALA A 152 7.02 -11.87 -3.99
C ALA A 152 5.93 -10.82 -4.27
N LEU A 153 6.31 -9.65 -4.79
CA LEU A 153 5.38 -8.54 -5.07
C LEU A 153 4.76 -8.63 -6.48
N GLU A 154 5.47 -9.17 -7.46
CA GLU A 154 5.08 -9.18 -8.86
C GLU A 154 3.64 -9.65 -9.13
N PRO A 155 3.12 -10.72 -8.46
CA PRO A 155 1.74 -11.18 -8.67
C PRO A 155 0.66 -10.15 -8.35
N TYR A 156 0.98 -9.16 -7.50
CA TYR A 156 0.02 -8.17 -7.00
C TYR A 156 0.08 -6.83 -7.73
N VAL A 157 1.23 -6.50 -8.36
CA VAL A 157 1.51 -5.15 -8.89
C VAL A 157 0.50 -4.70 -9.94
N HIS A 158 0.04 -5.60 -10.81
CA HIS A 158 -0.89 -5.24 -11.89
C HIS A 158 -2.29 -4.87 -11.40
N GLY A 159 -2.76 -5.52 -10.34
CA GLY A 159 -4.14 -5.37 -9.84
C GLY A 159 -4.32 -4.38 -8.70
N HIS A 160 -3.23 -3.83 -8.16
CA HIS A 160 -3.29 -3.00 -6.96
C HIS A 160 -2.38 -1.78 -7.09
N ASP A 161 -2.63 -0.74 -6.28
CA ASP A 161 -1.82 0.48 -6.21
C ASP A 161 -1.08 0.60 -4.86
N ALA A 162 -1.30 -0.34 -3.94
CA ALA A 162 -0.56 -0.50 -2.70
C ALA A 162 -0.52 -1.99 -2.30
N ILE A 163 0.54 -2.41 -1.63
CA ILE A 163 0.77 -3.78 -1.18
C ILE A 163 1.39 -3.75 0.21
N LEU A 164 0.85 -4.54 1.14
CA LEU A 164 1.49 -4.86 2.42
C LEU A 164 2.59 -5.90 2.16
N MET A 165 3.80 -5.62 2.62
CA MET A 165 4.95 -6.52 2.49
C MET A 165 5.13 -7.28 3.81
N GLY A 166 4.95 -8.59 3.80
CA GLY A 166 4.99 -9.44 4.99
C GLY A 166 6.22 -9.18 5.86
N ASN A 167 6.01 -8.93 7.17
CA ASN A 167 7.04 -8.64 8.17
C ASN A 167 8.00 -7.49 7.81
N HIS A 168 7.54 -6.52 6.98
CA HIS A 168 8.41 -5.46 6.51
C HIS A 168 7.73 -4.08 6.58
N GLY A 169 6.75 -3.81 5.71
CA GLY A 169 6.12 -2.50 5.62
C GLY A 169 5.10 -2.43 4.51
N VAL A 170 5.02 -1.28 3.85
CA VAL A 170 4.07 -0.99 2.77
C VAL A 170 4.79 -0.39 1.58
N VAL A 171 4.41 -0.79 0.39
CA VAL A 171 4.72 -0.06 -0.85
C VAL A 171 3.44 0.45 -1.48
N ALA A 172 3.42 1.74 -1.84
CA ALA A 172 2.34 2.40 -2.58
C ALA A 172 2.92 3.14 -3.78
N TYR A 173 2.16 3.24 -4.86
CA TYR A 173 2.64 3.85 -6.08
C TYR A 173 1.54 4.61 -6.80
N GLY A 174 1.92 5.56 -7.66
CA GLY A 174 0.96 6.46 -8.30
C GLY A 174 1.50 7.10 -9.57
N THR A 175 0.62 7.85 -10.24
CA THR A 175 0.91 8.61 -11.46
C THR A 175 1.79 9.84 -11.19
N ASP A 176 1.99 10.20 -9.92
CA ASP A 176 2.90 11.24 -9.45
C ASP A 176 3.30 10.96 -7.99
N LEU A 177 4.28 11.72 -7.49
CA LEU A 177 4.83 11.51 -6.14
C LEU A 177 3.80 11.67 -5.04
N PHE A 178 2.97 12.69 -5.12
CA PHE A 178 2.00 12.96 -4.07
C PHE A 178 0.84 11.98 -4.09
N SER A 179 0.43 11.49 -5.27
CA SER A 179 -0.55 10.40 -5.35
C SER A 179 -0.04 9.11 -4.71
N ALA A 180 1.24 8.75 -4.90
CA ALA A 180 1.85 7.62 -4.21
C ALA A 180 1.91 7.82 -2.69
N PHE A 181 2.30 9.03 -2.25
CA PHE A 181 2.33 9.41 -0.83
C PHE A 181 0.93 9.40 -0.20
N PHE A 182 -0.09 9.97 -0.83
CA PHE A 182 -1.45 9.99 -0.29
C PHE A 182 -2.07 8.58 -0.23
N ARG A 183 -1.72 7.69 -1.17
CA ARG A 183 -2.07 6.27 -1.05
C ARG A 183 -1.42 5.62 0.17
N MET A 184 -0.16 5.93 0.47
CA MET A 184 0.50 5.47 1.69
C MET A 184 -0.23 5.94 2.96
N GLU A 185 -0.63 7.21 3.02
CA GLU A 185 -1.46 7.73 4.12
C GLU A 185 -2.80 7.00 4.22
N SER A 186 -3.46 6.77 3.09
CA SER A 186 -4.75 6.06 3.04
C SER A 186 -4.63 4.62 3.52
N VAL A 187 -3.52 3.93 3.21
CA VAL A 187 -3.26 2.57 3.73
C VAL A 187 -3.13 2.57 5.25
N GLU A 188 -2.39 3.50 5.82
CA GLU A 188 -2.29 3.60 7.28
C GLU A 188 -3.63 3.98 7.91
N GLN A 189 -4.38 4.90 7.30
CA GLN A 189 -5.69 5.31 7.82
C GLN A 189 -6.69 4.14 7.84
N ILE A 190 -6.80 3.36 6.77
CA ILE A 190 -7.71 2.19 6.76
C ILE A 190 -7.22 1.10 7.72
N ALA A 191 -5.91 0.91 7.88
CA ALA A 191 -5.36 -0.02 8.85
C ALA A 191 -5.76 0.38 10.28
N ARG A 192 -5.64 1.66 10.65
CA ARG A 192 -6.07 2.19 11.95
C ARG A 192 -7.56 1.97 12.19
N VAL A 193 -8.41 2.31 11.22
CA VAL A 193 -9.86 2.13 11.34
C VAL A 193 -10.20 0.64 11.45
N THR A 194 -9.57 -0.22 10.63
CA THR A 194 -9.77 -1.67 10.71
C THR A 194 -9.40 -2.20 12.09
N LEU A 195 -8.23 -1.82 12.63
CA LEU A 195 -7.81 -2.22 13.97
C LEU A 195 -8.82 -1.80 15.04
N VAL A 196 -9.32 -0.55 15.00
CA VAL A 196 -10.32 -0.08 15.96
C VAL A 196 -11.60 -0.92 15.88
N THR A 197 -12.09 -1.22 14.67
CA THR A 197 -13.31 -2.01 14.50
C THR A 197 -13.13 -3.47 14.92
N GLU A 198 -11.93 -4.05 14.73
CA GLU A 198 -11.60 -5.38 15.26
C GLU A 198 -11.59 -5.39 16.79
N VAL A 199 -10.98 -4.39 17.43
CA VAL A 199 -10.97 -4.26 18.90
C VAL A 199 -12.38 -4.05 19.47
N LEU A 200 -13.24 -3.32 18.77
CA LEU A 200 -14.65 -3.16 19.14
C LEU A 200 -15.47 -4.44 18.93
N GLY A 201 -14.93 -5.45 18.27
CA GLY A 201 -15.61 -6.73 17.98
C GLY A 201 -16.79 -6.59 17.02
N LYS A 202 -16.89 -5.48 16.27
CA LYS A 202 -18.00 -5.22 15.35
C LYS A 202 -17.53 -4.43 14.15
N GLN A 203 -17.82 -4.94 12.94
CA GLN A 203 -17.57 -4.26 11.67
C GLN A 203 -18.88 -4.12 10.90
N ASN A 204 -19.20 -2.91 10.47
CA ASN A 204 -20.31 -2.63 9.57
C ASN A 204 -19.77 -2.44 8.16
N LEU A 205 -19.75 -3.52 7.37
CA LEU A 205 -19.24 -3.48 6.01
C LEU A 205 -20.27 -2.88 5.05
N LEU A 206 -19.77 -2.24 3.99
CA LEU A 206 -20.59 -1.84 2.85
C LEU A 206 -21.10 -3.08 2.11
N THR A 207 -22.29 -2.98 1.52
CA THR A 207 -22.88 -4.04 0.70
C THR A 207 -22.15 -4.17 -0.64
N SER A 208 -22.28 -5.31 -1.30
CA SER A 208 -21.75 -5.53 -2.65
C SER A 208 -22.28 -4.49 -3.66
N SER A 209 -23.55 -4.05 -3.51
CA SER A 209 -24.12 -2.98 -4.33
C SER A 209 -23.42 -1.64 -4.12
N ASN A 210 -23.19 -1.24 -2.85
CA ASN A 210 -22.47 0.00 -2.53
C ASN A 210 -21.04 -0.03 -3.08
N VAL A 211 -20.35 -1.16 -2.92
CA VAL A 211 -18.99 -1.33 -3.45
C VAL A 211 -18.97 -1.24 -4.97
N ALA A 212 -19.93 -1.85 -5.66
CA ALA A 212 -20.03 -1.77 -7.12
C ALA A 212 -20.23 -0.33 -7.61
N GLU A 213 -21.06 0.47 -6.93
CA GLU A 213 -21.28 1.87 -7.24
C GLU A 213 -20.00 2.70 -7.05
N ILE A 214 -19.27 2.48 -5.95
CA ILE A 214 -18.01 3.16 -5.67
C ILE A 214 -16.94 2.80 -6.71
N LEU A 215 -16.82 1.51 -7.08
CA LEU A 215 -15.87 1.08 -8.11
C LEU A 215 -16.21 1.64 -9.49
N ALA A 216 -17.50 1.76 -9.82
CA ALA A 216 -17.93 2.42 -11.06
C ALA A 216 -17.58 3.92 -11.06
N LEU A 217 -17.70 4.61 -9.92
CA LEU A 217 -17.28 6.00 -9.76
C LEU A 217 -15.75 6.13 -9.88
N ARG A 218 -15.00 5.23 -9.22
CA ARG A 218 -13.55 5.14 -9.29
C ARG A 218 -13.05 4.99 -10.74
N ALA A 219 -13.66 4.08 -11.50
CA ALA A 219 -13.32 3.86 -12.90
C ALA A 219 -13.60 5.09 -13.78
N ARG A 220 -14.73 5.76 -13.57
CA ARG A 220 -15.07 7.02 -14.29
C ARG A 220 -14.11 8.16 -13.96
N ALA A 221 -13.59 8.20 -12.75
CA ALA A 221 -12.59 9.18 -12.33
C ALA A 221 -11.16 8.86 -12.79
N GLY A 222 -10.95 7.71 -13.45
CA GLY A 222 -9.61 7.25 -13.86
C GLY A 222 -8.69 6.94 -12.67
N VAL A 223 -9.26 6.58 -11.52
CA VAL A 223 -8.52 6.21 -10.32
C VAL A 223 -8.34 4.70 -10.26
N GLY A 224 -7.16 4.25 -9.85
CA GLY A 224 -6.83 2.83 -9.67
C GLY A 224 -6.08 2.21 -10.84
N PRO A 225 -5.76 0.92 -10.75
CA PRO A 225 -4.98 0.22 -11.77
C PRO A 225 -5.77 0.09 -13.06
N PRO A 226 -5.08 0.11 -14.22
CA PRO A 226 -5.72 -0.01 -15.53
C PRO A 226 -6.34 -1.40 -15.76
N SER A 227 -5.96 -2.39 -14.97
CA SER A 227 -6.49 -3.75 -15.02
C SER A 227 -6.83 -4.23 -13.61
N THR A 228 -8.00 -4.85 -13.46
CA THR A 228 -8.41 -5.54 -12.23
C THR A 228 -8.10 -7.04 -12.29
N ALA A 229 -7.47 -7.53 -13.37
CA ALA A 229 -6.96 -8.89 -13.42
C ALA A 229 -6.00 -9.12 -12.24
N ASN A 230 -6.18 -10.19 -11.49
CA ASN A 230 -5.44 -10.50 -10.25
C ASN A 230 -5.71 -9.54 -9.06
N SER A 231 -6.74 -8.69 -9.12
CA SER A 231 -7.15 -7.91 -7.95
C SER A 231 -7.70 -8.83 -6.86
N GLN A 232 -7.28 -8.60 -5.63
CA GLN A 232 -7.86 -9.29 -4.48
C GLN A 232 -9.33 -8.87 -4.31
N PRO A 233 -10.26 -9.81 -4.05
CA PRO A 233 -11.66 -9.47 -3.84
C PRO A 233 -11.85 -8.60 -2.59
N ILE A 234 -12.74 -7.62 -2.71
CA ILE A 234 -13.16 -6.79 -1.57
C ILE A 234 -14.24 -7.56 -0.82
N VAL A 235 -14.04 -7.72 0.50
CA VAL A 235 -15.00 -8.36 1.39
C VAL A 235 -16.10 -7.37 1.73
N THR A 236 -17.34 -7.74 1.43
CA THR A 236 -18.57 -6.96 1.63
C THR A 236 -19.52 -7.69 2.60
N CYS A 237 -20.54 -6.99 3.09
CA CYS A 237 -21.72 -7.70 3.62
C CYS A 237 -22.80 -7.70 2.54
N ASP A 238 -23.35 -8.84 2.24
CA ASP A 238 -24.59 -8.90 1.47
C ASP A 238 -25.77 -8.73 2.42
N ALA A 239 -26.81 -8.02 1.97
CA ALA A 239 -27.99 -7.73 2.77
C ALA A 239 -28.73 -9.01 3.27
N ASN A 240 -28.38 -10.16 2.72
CA ASN A 240 -28.90 -11.48 3.08
C ASN A 240 -28.02 -12.25 4.10
N ASP A 241 -26.83 -11.77 4.44
CA ASP A 241 -25.95 -12.41 5.45
C ASP A 241 -26.43 -12.18 6.90
N THR A 242 -27.55 -11.50 7.06
CA THR A 242 -28.28 -11.47 8.33
C THR A 242 -29.30 -12.61 8.45
N GLU A 243 -28.98 -13.80 8.00
CA GLU A 243 -29.70 -14.98 8.53
C GLU A 243 -29.40 -15.05 10.02
N ARG A 244 -30.30 -14.45 10.78
CA ARG A 244 -30.37 -14.71 12.21
C ARG A 244 -30.69 -16.20 12.37
N ILE A 245 -29.69 -17.02 12.62
CA ILE A 245 -29.90 -18.38 13.08
C ILE A 245 -30.47 -18.24 14.49
N THR A 246 -31.78 -18.39 14.61
CA THR A 246 -32.44 -18.46 15.91
C THR A 246 -32.34 -19.90 16.38
N LEU A 247 -31.40 -20.17 17.27
CA LEU A 247 -31.27 -21.46 17.92
C LEU A 247 -32.04 -21.43 19.23
N THR A 248 -32.78 -22.49 19.51
CA THR A 248 -33.24 -22.76 20.87
C THR A 248 -32.03 -23.08 21.75
N ARG A 249 -32.17 -22.93 23.06
CA ARG A 249 -31.10 -23.28 24.01
C ARG A 249 -30.66 -24.74 23.86
N GLN A 250 -31.61 -25.62 23.57
CA GLN A 250 -31.36 -27.05 23.35
C GLN A 250 -30.51 -27.33 22.09
N GLU A 251 -30.75 -26.61 20.99
CA GLU A 251 -29.96 -26.71 19.75
C GLU A 251 -28.56 -26.15 19.94
N LEU A 252 -28.40 -25.04 20.66
CA LEU A 252 -27.11 -24.47 20.98
C LEU A 252 -26.28 -25.44 21.85
N ASP A 253 -26.86 -25.99 22.90
CA ASP A 253 -26.21 -26.98 23.79
C ASP A 253 -25.77 -28.22 22.98
N ALA A 254 -26.59 -28.71 22.06
CA ALA A 254 -26.25 -29.82 21.18
C ALA A 254 -25.07 -29.53 20.24
N LEU A 255 -25.00 -28.32 19.64
CA LEU A 255 -23.90 -27.91 18.82
C LEU A 255 -22.59 -27.75 19.61
N ILE A 256 -22.66 -27.22 20.82
CA ILE A 256 -21.50 -27.12 21.72
C ILE A 256 -20.97 -28.50 22.07
N ASP A 257 -21.86 -29.45 22.44
CA ASP A 257 -21.47 -30.82 22.77
C ASP A 257 -20.87 -31.57 21.58
N GLU A 258 -21.34 -31.32 20.36
CA GLU A 258 -20.77 -31.88 19.13
C GLU A 258 -19.40 -31.32 18.86
N ALA A 259 -19.22 -30.00 18.97
CA ALA A 259 -17.92 -29.33 18.79
C ALA A 259 -16.88 -29.85 19.81
N LEU A 260 -17.27 -30.03 21.06
CA LEU A 260 -16.38 -30.57 22.10
C LEU A 260 -16.01 -32.05 21.85
N ARG A 261 -16.93 -32.87 21.33
CA ARG A 261 -16.65 -34.25 20.93
C ARG A 261 -15.66 -34.32 19.80
N ASN A 262 -15.81 -33.46 18.78
CA ASN A 262 -14.90 -33.39 17.61
C ASN A 262 -13.50 -32.92 17.99
N GLN A 263 -13.34 -32.11 19.02
CA GLN A 263 -12.02 -31.73 19.54
C GLN A 263 -11.33 -32.89 20.28
N ARG A 264 -12.09 -33.70 21.04
CA ARG A 264 -11.55 -34.87 21.80
C ARG A 264 -11.16 -36.05 20.90
N SER A 265 -11.68 -36.15 19.69
CA SER A 265 -11.34 -37.20 18.71
C SER A 265 -10.12 -36.88 17.84
N ARG A 266 -9.52 -35.68 18.00
CA ARG A 266 -8.31 -35.25 17.26
C ARG A 266 -7.03 -35.29 18.12
N HIS A 267 -7.13 -35.76 19.36
CA HIS A 267 -6.02 -36.07 20.26
C HIS A 267 -6.07 -37.58 20.63
#